data_7aba29a51eadc99bfdf9c61bea01217a
#
_entry.id   7aba29a51eadc99bfdf9c61bea01217a
#
_cell.length_a   1.000
_cell.length_b   1.000
_cell.length_c   1.000
_cell.angle_alpha   90.00
_cell.angle_beta   90.00
_cell.angle_gamma   90.00
#
_symmetry.space_group_name_H-M   'P 1'
#
loop_
_entity.id
_entity.type
_entity.pdbx_description
1 polymer ?
#
loop_
_entity_poly.entity_id
_entity_poly.type
_entity_poly.pdbx_seq_one_letter_code
_entity_poly.pdbx_strand_id
1 'polypeptide(L)'
;MPPMEALRAWMLLLVDYIAAKHIIAPALNSVAGGPSRLYEGSRSLVQGAIDELVKRAKKSGDVRRDLDASDLLRALIGVSHMGSGTDWQQSARRLVDILIAGSRPRQ
;
A
#
# COMPACT_ATOMS: atom_id res chain seq x y z
N MET A 1 -13.05 -10.61 -9.32
CA MET A 1 -12.10 -10.99 -8.23
C MET A 1 -12.76 -10.72 -6.88
N PRO A 2 -12.72 -11.67 -5.96
CA PRO A 2 -13.27 -11.43 -4.62
C PRO A 2 -12.63 -10.24 -3.94
N PRO A 3 -13.38 -9.45 -3.14
CA PRO A 3 -12.85 -8.21 -2.54
C PRO A 3 -11.55 -8.38 -1.75
N MET A 4 -11.42 -9.47 -1.00
CA MET A 4 -10.21 -9.72 -0.19
C MET A 4 -9.00 -10.00 -1.07
N GLU A 5 -9.18 -10.77 -2.14
CA GLU A 5 -8.10 -11.05 -3.10
C GLU A 5 -7.71 -9.80 -3.87
N ALA A 6 -8.68 -8.96 -4.22
CA ALA A 6 -8.41 -7.68 -4.89
C ALA A 6 -7.58 -6.76 -3.98
N LEU A 7 -7.94 -6.68 -2.71
CA LEU A 7 -7.18 -5.88 -1.74
C LEU A 7 -5.74 -6.39 -1.59
N ARG A 8 -5.58 -7.70 -1.44
CA ARG A 8 -4.24 -8.31 -1.32
C ARG A 8 -3.39 -8.06 -2.57
N ALA A 9 -3.96 -8.29 -3.75
CA ALA A 9 -3.26 -8.08 -5.02
C ALA A 9 -2.82 -6.62 -5.17
N TRP A 10 -3.70 -5.69 -4.82
CA TRP A 10 -3.39 -4.27 -4.90
C TRP A 10 -2.28 -3.87 -3.92
N MET A 11 -2.28 -4.42 -2.71
CA MET A 11 -1.23 -4.15 -1.72
C MET A 11 0.14 -4.64 -2.20
N LEU A 12 0.17 -5.81 -2.86
CA LEU A 12 1.40 -6.33 -3.47
C LEU A 12 1.89 -5.41 -4.61
N LEU A 13 0.96 -4.92 -5.44
CA LEU A 13 1.31 -3.96 -6.48
C LEU A 13 1.84 -2.65 -5.89
N LEU A 14 1.29 -2.21 -4.78
CA LEU A 14 1.78 -1.02 -4.08
C LEU A 14 3.23 -1.21 -3.61
N VAL A 15 3.56 -2.37 -3.09
CA VAL A 15 4.94 -2.67 -2.68
C VAL A 15 5.89 -2.53 -3.87
N ASP A 16 5.54 -3.11 -5.01
CA ASP A 16 6.35 -3.02 -6.22
C ASP A 16 6.46 -1.59 -6.74
N TYR A 17 5.37 -0.83 -6.64
CA TYR A 17 5.33 0.58 -7.03
C TYR A 17 6.25 1.45 -6.17
N ILE A 18 6.25 1.23 -4.86
CA ILE A 18 7.15 1.94 -3.94
C ILE A 18 8.61 1.61 -4.26
N ALA A 19 8.89 0.34 -4.54
CA ALA A 19 10.24 -0.09 -4.92
C ALA A 19 10.72 0.62 -6.19
N ALA A 20 9.86 0.72 -7.20
CA ALA A 20 10.17 1.42 -8.44
C ALA A 20 10.43 2.92 -8.19
N LYS A 21 9.64 3.55 -7.32
CA LYS A 21 9.85 4.96 -6.96
C LYS A 21 11.21 5.18 -6.29
N HIS A 22 11.64 4.28 -5.41
CA HIS A 22 12.93 4.39 -4.75
C HIS A 22 14.09 4.38 -5.75
N ILE A 23 13.95 3.62 -6.84
CA ILE A 23 14.96 3.56 -7.89
C ILE A 23 14.95 4.85 -8.73
N ILE A 24 13.77 5.39 -9.01
CA ILE A 24 13.58 6.52 -9.92
C ILE A 24 13.80 7.88 -9.21
N ALA A 25 13.55 7.95 -7.90
CA ALA A 25 13.58 9.21 -7.15
C ALA A 25 14.85 10.04 -7.35
N PRO A 26 16.07 9.45 -7.35
CA PRO A 26 17.28 10.24 -7.59
C PRO A 26 17.28 10.94 -8.95
N ALA A 27 16.76 10.28 -9.99
CA ALA A 27 16.66 10.87 -11.32
C ALA A 27 15.62 11.99 -11.36
N LEU A 28 14.54 11.87 -10.60
CA LEU A 28 13.48 12.86 -10.54
C LEU A 28 13.89 14.14 -9.79
N ASN A 29 14.93 14.09 -8.97
CA ASN A 29 15.42 15.27 -8.25
C ASN A 29 15.90 16.37 -9.17
N SER A 30 16.24 16.03 -10.42
CA SER A 30 16.66 17.01 -11.43
C SER A 30 15.48 17.66 -12.17
N VAL A 31 14.27 17.17 -11.96
CA VAL A 31 13.07 17.71 -12.61
C VAL A 31 12.59 18.94 -11.84
N ALA A 32 12.13 19.96 -12.59
CA ALA A 32 11.59 21.19 -12.01
C ALA A 32 10.40 20.87 -11.10
N GLY A 33 10.48 21.30 -9.82
CA GLY A 33 9.48 21.00 -8.81
C GLY A 33 9.77 19.71 -8.03
N GLY A 34 10.77 18.94 -8.45
CA GLY A 34 11.26 17.76 -7.77
C GLY A 34 10.26 16.61 -7.66
N PRO A 35 10.63 15.54 -6.90
CA PRO A 35 9.77 14.37 -6.75
C PRO A 35 8.46 14.64 -6.03
N SER A 36 8.43 15.60 -5.10
CA SER A 36 7.25 15.87 -4.28
C SER A 36 6.03 16.24 -5.13
N ARG A 37 6.25 16.94 -6.23
CA ARG A 37 5.17 17.37 -7.12
C ARG A 37 4.49 16.19 -7.83
N LEU A 38 5.29 15.19 -8.21
CA LEU A 38 4.78 13.96 -8.81
C LEU A 38 4.10 13.07 -7.78
N TYR A 39 4.62 13.05 -6.56
CA TYR A 39 4.06 12.22 -5.48
C TYR A 39 2.71 12.73 -4.96
N GLU A 40 2.44 14.02 -5.00
CA GLU A 40 1.17 14.57 -4.54
C GLU A 40 -0.01 14.00 -5.33
N GLY A 41 0.08 13.98 -6.66
CA GLY A 41 -0.96 13.40 -7.50
C GLY A 41 -1.13 11.91 -7.29
N SER A 42 -0.01 11.19 -7.16
CA SER A 42 -0.01 9.75 -6.89
C SER A 42 -0.64 9.41 -5.53
N ARG A 43 -0.39 10.23 -4.52
CA ARG A 43 -0.88 10.01 -3.16
C ARG A 43 -2.40 10.00 -3.11
N SER A 44 -3.05 10.92 -3.81
CA SER A 44 -4.51 10.98 -3.87
C SER A 44 -5.09 9.74 -4.57
N LEU A 45 -4.46 9.31 -5.67
CA LEU A 45 -4.91 8.12 -6.40
C LEU A 45 -4.74 6.86 -5.56
N VAL A 46 -3.62 6.73 -4.87
CA VAL A 46 -3.33 5.59 -4.00
C VAL A 46 -4.32 5.52 -2.84
N GLN A 47 -4.56 6.64 -2.17
CA GLN A 47 -5.51 6.70 -1.06
C GLN A 47 -6.92 6.35 -1.53
N GLY A 48 -7.36 6.91 -2.66
CA GLY A 48 -8.68 6.64 -3.21
C GLY A 48 -8.85 5.17 -3.58
N ALA A 49 -7.82 4.55 -4.13
CA ALA A 49 -7.87 3.14 -4.52
C ALA A 49 -8.02 2.23 -3.30
N ILE A 50 -7.20 2.42 -2.26
CA ILE A 50 -7.29 1.57 -1.08
C ILE A 50 -8.59 1.79 -0.31
N ASP A 51 -9.07 3.04 -0.25
CA ASP A 51 -10.35 3.35 0.37
C ASP A 51 -11.49 2.58 -0.28
N GLU A 52 -11.53 2.54 -1.61
CA GLU A 52 -12.56 1.83 -2.35
C GLU A 52 -12.46 0.32 -2.15
N LEU A 53 -11.26 -0.23 -2.16
CA LEU A 53 -11.06 -1.67 -1.96
C LEU A 53 -11.48 -2.11 -0.55
N VAL A 54 -11.12 -1.35 0.46
CA VAL A 54 -11.52 -1.63 1.84
C VAL A 54 -13.03 -1.48 2.00
N LYS A 55 -13.63 -0.48 1.37
CA LYS A 55 -15.08 -0.28 1.39
C LYS A 55 -15.82 -1.50 0.82
N ARG A 56 -15.36 -2.02 -0.31
CA ARG A 56 -15.94 -3.22 -0.93
C ARG A 56 -15.78 -4.44 -0.04
N ALA A 57 -14.63 -4.60 0.59
CA ALA A 57 -14.37 -5.73 1.49
C ALA A 57 -15.22 -5.64 2.75
N LYS A 58 -15.46 -4.43 3.28
CA LYS A 58 -16.38 -4.23 4.40
C LYS A 58 -17.80 -4.59 4.01
N LYS A 59 -18.24 -4.17 2.84
CA LYS A 59 -19.59 -4.44 2.34
C LYS A 59 -19.84 -5.93 2.17
N SER A 60 -18.82 -6.69 1.74
CA SER A 60 -18.92 -8.14 1.58
C SER A 60 -18.76 -8.91 2.90
N GLY A 61 -18.34 -8.24 3.98
CA GLY A 61 -18.10 -8.87 5.27
C GLY A 61 -16.75 -9.57 5.40
N ASP A 62 -15.85 -9.37 4.44
CA ASP A 62 -14.54 -10.03 4.43
C ASP A 62 -13.53 -9.42 5.38
N VAL A 63 -13.74 -8.15 5.78
CA VAL A 63 -12.84 -7.45 6.72
C VAL A 63 -13.62 -6.88 7.89
N ARG A 64 -12.89 -6.61 8.97
CA ARG A 64 -13.44 -5.98 10.18
C ARG A 64 -14.01 -4.61 9.84
N ARG A 65 -15.10 -4.24 10.50
CA ARG A 65 -15.75 -2.93 10.29
C ARG A 65 -14.90 -1.76 10.77
N ASP A 66 -14.03 -2.00 11.75
CA ASP A 66 -13.16 -0.96 12.32
C ASP A 66 -11.83 -0.81 11.57
N LEU A 67 -11.66 -1.51 10.44
CA LEU A 67 -10.45 -1.39 9.64
C LEU A 67 -10.37 -0.01 8.99
N ASP A 68 -9.25 0.66 9.22
CA ASP A 68 -8.94 1.94 8.57
C ASP A 68 -7.98 1.69 7.42
N ALA A 69 -8.40 2.02 6.20
CA ALA A 69 -7.58 1.86 5.00
C ALA A 69 -6.24 2.58 5.11
N SER A 70 -6.22 3.75 5.76
CA SER A 70 -4.99 4.51 5.95
C SER A 70 -3.97 3.77 6.80
N ASP A 71 -4.41 2.95 7.75
CA ASP A 71 -3.50 2.16 8.58
C ASP A 71 -2.77 1.10 7.75
N LEU A 72 -3.46 0.47 6.81
CA LEU A 72 -2.81 -0.48 5.90
C LEU A 72 -1.75 0.22 5.05
N LEU A 73 -2.10 1.40 4.54
CA LEU A 73 -1.19 2.19 3.71
C LEU A 73 0.03 2.62 4.50
N ARG A 74 -0.17 3.11 5.74
CA ARG A 74 0.92 3.53 6.62
C ARG A 74 1.87 2.38 6.94
N ALA A 75 1.33 1.18 7.17
CA ALA A 75 2.14 0.01 7.46
C ALA A 75 3.08 -0.32 6.30
N LEU A 76 2.57 -0.31 5.07
CA LEU A 76 3.36 -0.63 3.89
C LEU A 76 4.39 0.46 3.58
N ILE A 77 3.98 1.72 3.64
CA ILE A 77 4.89 2.85 3.41
C ILE A 77 5.96 2.89 4.50
N GLY A 78 5.55 2.67 5.75
CA GLY A 78 6.46 2.68 6.89
C GLY A 78 7.58 1.66 6.77
N VAL A 79 7.25 0.43 6.36
CA VAL A 79 8.27 -0.61 6.22
C VAL A 79 9.28 -0.26 5.13
N SER A 80 8.88 0.48 4.10
CA SER A 80 9.78 0.88 3.02
C SER A 80 10.85 1.86 3.47
N HIS A 81 10.65 2.54 4.60
CA HIS A 81 11.62 3.48 5.17
C HIS A 81 12.53 2.86 6.23
N MET A 82 12.31 1.59 6.57
CA MET A 82 13.03 0.93 7.66
C MET A 82 14.30 0.22 7.23
N GLY A 83 14.53 0.06 5.94
CA GLY A 83 15.67 -0.71 5.47
C GLY A 83 16.37 -0.09 4.28
N SER A 84 17.60 -0.54 4.04
CA SER A 84 18.34 -0.24 2.84
C SER A 84 18.38 -1.48 1.94
N GLY A 85 18.42 -1.28 0.63
CA GLY A 85 18.46 -2.38 -0.32
C GLY A 85 17.09 -2.99 -0.61
N THR A 86 17.08 -4.27 -0.94
CA THR A 86 15.87 -4.99 -1.38
C THR A 86 15.17 -5.76 -0.27
N ASP A 87 15.78 -5.85 0.92
CA ASP A 87 15.24 -6.65 2.02
C ASP A 87 13.87 -6.16 2.50
N TRP A 88 13.65 -4.84 2.47
CA TRP A 88 12.37 -4.26 2.87
C TRP A 88 11.23 -4.75 1.97
N GLN A 89 11.50 -4.96 0.68
CA GLN A 89 10.47 -5.39 -0.27
C GLN A 89 9.95 -6.78 0.08
N GLN A 90 10.85 -7.70 0.40
CA GLN A 90 10.46 -9.04 0.83
C GLN A 90 9.71 -9.00 2.15
N SER A 91 10.16 -8.19 3.10
CA SER A 91 9.46 -7.99 4.38
C SER A 91 8.06 -7.42 4.15
N ALA A 92 7.93 -6.45 3.25
CA ALA A 92 6.64 -5.85 2.94
C ALA A 92 5.67 -6.88 2.34
N ARG A 93 6.14 -7.76 1.47
CA ARG A 93 5.31 -8.83 0.90
C ARG A 93 4.80 -9.78 1.98
N ARG A 94 5.66 -10.15 2.93
CA ARG A 94 5.23 -10.96 4.09
C ARG A 94 4.23 -10.21 4.95
N LEU A 95 4.44 -8.90 5.15
CA LEU A 95 3.52 -8.07 5.92
C LEU A 95 2.15 -7.96 5.26
N VAL A 96 2.08 -7.96 3.93
CA VAL A 96 0.79 -7.97 3.23
C VAL A 96 -0.05 -9.15 3.71
N ASP A 97 0.51 -10.34 3.77
CA ASP A 97 -0.22 -11.52 4.23
C ASP A 97 -0.63 -11.40 5.71
N ILE A 98 0.24 -10.86 6.55
CA ILE A 98 -0.08 -10.62 7.96
C ILE A 98 -1.21 -9.60 8.12
N LEU A 99 -1.14 -8.51 7.36
CA LEU A 99 -2.16 -7.47 7.40
C LEU A 99 -3.50 -7.98 6.90
N ILE A 100 -3.50 -8.78 5.85
CA ILE A 100 -4.71 -9.41 5.33
C ILE A 100 -5.33 -10.33 6.39
N ALA A 101 -4.52 -11.17 7.03
CA ALA A 101 -5.00 -12.04 8.10
C ALA A 101 -5.58 -11.23 9.28
N GLY A 102 -4.89 -10.16 9.67
CA GLY A 102 -5.34 -9.29 10.77
C GLY A 102 -6.56 -8.44 10.42
N SER A 103 -6.85 -8.27 9.14
CA SER A 103 -8.02 -7.51 8.68
C SER A 103 -9.32 -8.31 8.69
N ARG A 104 -9.24 -9.64 8.84
CA ARG A 104 -10.43 -10.48 8.86
C ARG A 104 -11.30 -10.18 10.07
N PRO A 105 -12.63 -10.39 9.98
CA PRO A 105 -13.52 -10.14 11.10
C PRO A 105 -13.13 -11.00 12.31
N ARG A 106 -13.30 -10.45 13.50
CA ARG A 106 -13.17 -11.22 14.73
C ARG A 106 -14.36 -12.17 14.84
N GLN A 107 -14.05 -13.40 15.20
CA GLN A 107 -15.10 -14.39 15.51
C GLN A 107 -15.41 -14.37 16.99
#